data_cdf74ec6d35c833d6ea84ee28b344a1a
#
_entry.id   cdf74ec6d35c833d6ea84ee28b344a1a
#
_cell.length_a   1.000
_cell.length_b   1.000
_cell.length_c   1.000
_cell.angle_alpha   90.00
_cell.angle_beta   90.00
_cell.angle_gamma   90.00
#
_symmetry.space_group_name_H-M   'P 1'
#
loop_
_entity.id
_entity.type
_entity.pdbx_description
1 polymer ?
#
loop_
_entity_poly.entity_id
_entity_poly.type
_entity_poly.pdbx_seq_one_letter_code
_entity_poly.pdbx_strand_id
1 'polypeptide(L)'
;MWNAPTGTYQNHALSSKIREAAVADSQFMRFLTPEKGYGKGRGASVTITRMHNLPLAGPVSETDRLPSGTPVVDTIQKAVQEWGFKIEGTQFEADLTHFNLQDRRQQKLRDQLRLTMDKMAADAFKLSVLRATGTAAGYNGCTIADETNPGDATTQTAVVNLDIGHLRAIHDELAGNQKAPPFRNGKYIGILSTRSARGIKSDPEYKDWQAPSTSEPFITGRLKDVENFMLIETNHYDALDNTIGTGDVTGQAVFFGADAGFLAVVRNPELRVGLTEDLGRFREFGWVGTLEAGNTWGDSAANARVCFWDSA
;
A
#
# COMPACT_ATOMS: atom_id res chain seq x y z
N MET A 1 -29.31 -33.65 -18.12
CA MET A 1 -28.64 -33.44 -16.83
C MET A 1 -28.50 -34.81 -16.17
N TRP A 2 -27.30 -35.31 -16.02
CA TRP A 2 -27.06 -36.60 -15.41
C TRP A 2 -27.16 -36.46 -13.90
N ASN A 3 -28.25 -36.94 -13.31
CA ASN A 3 -28.38 -36.97 -11.86
C ASN A 3 -27.40 -38.02 -11.34
N ALA A 4 -26.46 -37.61 -10.57
CA ALA A 4 -25.50 -38.50 -9.95
C ALA A 4 -26.25 -39.56 -9.13
N PRO A 5 -26.17 -40.85 -9.46
CA PRO A 5 -26.86 -41.89 -8.72
C PRO A 5 -26.24 -41.96 -7.32
N THR A 6 -27.10 -41.91 -6.32
CA THR A 6 -26.71 -42.20 -4.94
C THR A 6 -26.59 -43.72 -4.80
N GLY A 7 -25.38 -44.27 -4.77
CA GLY A 7 -25.18 -45.70 -4.55
C GLY A 7 -23.78 -46.21 -4.88
N THR A 8 -23.59 -47.49 -4.78
CA THR A 8 -22.36 -48.30 -4.82
C THR A 8 -21.55 -48.22 -6.14
N TYR A 9 -22.13 -47.61 -7.19
CA TYR A 9 -21.53 -47.56 -8.52
C TYR A 9 -20.87 -46.23 -8.90
N GLN A 10 -20.71 -45.29 -7.93
CA GLN A 10 -20.00 -44.03 -8.17
C GLN A 10 -18.51 -44.17 -7.91
N ASN A 11 -17.74 -44.24 -8.95
CA ASN A 11 -16.30 -44.14 -8.89
C ASN A 11 -15.89 -42.64 -9.06
N HIS A 12 -15.48 -42.00 -7.96
CA HIS A 12 -14.90 -40.66 -8.00
C HIS A 12 -13.37 -40.78 -8.16
N ALA A 13 -12.88 -40.53 -9.35
CA ALA A 13 -11.45 -40.37 -9.56
C ALA A 13 -10.99 -39.03 -8.95
N LEU A 14 -10.24 -39.10 -7.86
CA LEU A 14 -9.63 -37.91 -7.24
C LEU A 14 -8.48 -37.44 -8.15
N SER A 15 -8.45 -36.14 -8.43
CA SER A 15 -7.31 -35.54 -9.11
C SER A 15 -6.05 -35.68 -8.24
N SER A 16 -4.93 -36.12 -8.81
CA SER A 16 -3.64 -36.20 -8.11
C SER A 16 -3.03 -34.83 -7.79
N LYS A 17 -3.64 -33.74 -8.29
CA LYS A 17 -3.15 -32.37 -8.15
C LYS A 17 -4.11 -31.53 -7.34
N ILE A 18 -3.59 -30.88 -6.29
CA ILE A 18 -4.31 -29.78 -5.62
C ILE A 18 -4.14 -28.52 -6.45
N ARG A 19 -5.24 -27.88 -6.80
CA ARG A 19 -5.25 -26.57 -7.46
C ARG A 19 -5.36 -25.51 -6.38
N GLU A 20 -4.42 -24.58 -6.37
CA GLU A 20 -4.37 -23.50 -5.40
C GLU A 20 -4.98 -22.23 -5.98
N ALA A 21 -5.62 -21.43 -5.11
CA ALA A 21 -6.07 -20.10 -5.47
C ALA A 21 -4.89 -19.18 -5.77
N ALA A 22 -5.07 -18.32 -6.76
CA ALA A 22 -4.08 -17.29 -7.06
C ALA A 22 -3.93 -16.32 -5.90
N VAL A 23 -2.72 -15.80 -5.71
CA VAL A 23 -2.37 -14.86 -4.64
C VAL A 23 -2.07 -13.51 -5.25
N ALA A 24 -2.57 -12.44 -4.62
CA ALA A 24 -2.30 -11.07 -5.04
C ALA A 24 -0.81 -10.71 -4.90
N ASP A 25 -0.38 -9.72 -5.66
CA ASP A 25 0.99 -9.23 -5.64
C ASP A 25 1.18 -8.16 -4.56
N SER A 26 2.26 -8.25 -3.79
CA SER A 26 2.60 -7.27 -2.76
C SER A 26 3.52 -6.20 -3.32
N GLN A 27 3.16 -4.93 -3.13
CA GLN A 27 3.88 -3.80 -3.72
C GLN A 27 4.36 -2.77 -2.70
N PHE A 28 3.67 -2.60 -1.57
CA PHE A 28 3.90 -1.50 -0.62
C PHE A 28 5.11 -1.69 0.27
N MET A 29 5.32 -2.90 0.78
CA MET A 29 6.40 -3.19 1.74
C MET A 29 7.80 -2.77 1.27
N ARG A 30 8.07 -2.82 -0.02
CA ARG A 30 9.37 -2.48 -0.59
C ARG A 30 9.69 -0.99 -0.57
N PHE A 31 8.70 -0.13 -0.34
CA PHE A 31 8.85 1.32 -0.31
C PHE A 31 8.97 1.88 1.10
N LEU A 32 8.83 1.03 2.12
CA LEU A 32 9.06 1.42 3.50
C LEU A 32 10.55 1.42 3.83
N THR A 33 10.98 2.47 4.54
CA THR A 33 12.35 2.58 5.04
C THR A 33 12.44 1.97 6.44
N PRO A 34 13.25 0.92 6.67
CA PRO A 34 13.42 0.36 8.00
C PRO A 34 14.09 1.35 8.94
N GLU A 35 13.49 1.58 10.12
CA GLU A 35 14.05 2.49 11.12
C GLU A 35 15.26 1.85 11.82
N LYS A 36 16.42 2.46 11.62
CA LYS A 36 17.68 2.01 12.22
C LYS A 36 17.74 2.49 13.66
N GLY A 37 17.89 1.63 14.59
CA GLY A 37 18.02 2.00 16.01
C GLY A 37 16.79 1.68 16.85
N TYR A 38 15.70 1.28 16.24
CA TYR A 38 14.57 0.65 16.92
C TYR A 38 14.72 -0.87 16.89
N GLY A 39 14.28 -1.55 17.95
CA GLY A 39 14.39 -3.01 18.04
C GLY A 39 14.03 -3.53 19.42
N LYS A 40 14.38 -4.77 19.68
CA LYS A 40 14.06 -5.46 20.94
C LYS A 40 14.57 -4.70 22.16
N GLY A 41 13.70 -4.47 23.15
CA GLY A 41 14.03 -3.78 24.41
C GLY A 41 14.03 -2.25 24.32
N ARG A 42 13.52 -1.65 23.24
CA ARG A 42 13.53 -0.19 23.05
C ARG A 42 12.16 0.48 23.18
N GLY A 43 11.24 -0.12 23.92
CA GLY A 43 9.93 0.44 24.21
C GLY A 43 8.81 -0.09 23.30
N ALA A 44 7.59 0.30 23.59
CA ALA A 44 6.38 -0.14 22.91
C ALA A 44 6.03 0.72 21.68
N SER A 45 6.74 1.81 21.46
CA SER A 45 6.49 2.73 20.35
C SER A 45 7.79 3.24 19.75
N VAL A 46 7.78 3.52 18.45
CA VAL A 46 8.83 4.24 17.76
C VAL A 46 8.48 5.72 17.71
N THR A 47 9.47 6.57 17.99
CA THR A 47 9.34 8.03 17.89
C THR A 47 10.32 8.52 16.84
N ILE A 48 9.81 9.18 15.82
CA ILE A 48 10.60 9.77 14.75
C ILE A 48 10.62 11.28 14.93
N THR A 49 11.81 11.86 15.00
CA THR A 49 11.99 13.30 15.11
C THR A 49 12.07 13.91 13.72
N ARG A 50 11.32 14.99 13.51
CA ARG A 50 11.23 15.72 12.24
C ARG A 50 11.63 17.17 12.46
N MET A 51 12.30 17.77 11.49
CA MET A 51 12.69 19.17 11.53
C MET A 51 12.07 19.91 10.35
N HIS A 52 11.38 21.00 10.63
CA HIS A 52 10.77 21.86 9.64
C HIS A 52 11.78 22.85 9.05
N ASN A 53 11.50 23.32 7.83
CA ASN A 53 12.32 24.32 7.15
C ASN A 53 12.22 25.67 7.86
N LEU A 54 13.32 26.41 7.82
CA LEU A 54 13.33 27.80 8.25
C LEU A 54 12.69 28.71 7.19
N PRO A 55 12.10 29.86 7.59
CA PRO A 55 11.65 30.86 6.65
C PRO A 55 12.83 31.41 5.84
N LEU A 56 12.53 31.94 4.65
CA LEU A 56 13.55 32.60 3.82
C LEU A 56 14.12 33.83 4.54
N ALA A 57 15.44 34.03 4.41
CA ALA A 57 16.08 35.24 4.88
C ALA A 57 15.73 36.42 3.96
N GLY A 58 15.59 37.61 4.57
CA GLY A 58 15.40 38.87 3.84
C GLY A 58 16.64 39.78 3.87
N PRO A 59 16.64 40.87 3.12
CA PRO A 59 17.70 41.89 3.21
C PRO A 59 17.70 42.53 4.59
N VAL A 60 18.90 42.80 5.11
CA VAL A 60 19.09 43.41 6.44
C VAL A 60 19.74 44.79 6.24
N SER A 61 19.26 45.77 6.96
CA SER A 61 19.84 47.09 6.99
C SER A 61 21.19 47.10 7.76
N GLU A 62 22.07 48.02 7.42
CA GLU A 62 23.40 48.12 8.04
C GLU A 62 23.34 48.29 9.58
N THR A 63 22.28 48.88 10.07
CA THR A 63 22.04 49.15 11.49
C THR A 63 21.26 48.07 12.24
N ASP A 64 20.64 47.11 11.50
CA ASP A 64 19.78 46.10 12.08
C ASP A 64 20.55 44.82 12.44
N ARG A 65 20.09 44.17 13.50
CA ARG A 65 20.61 42.84 13.85
C ARG A 65 20.02 41.80 12.86
N LEU A 66 20.80 40.78 12.54
CA LEU A 66 20.33 39.65 11.75
C LEU A 66 19.09 39.02 12.41
N PRO A 67 18.03 38.77 11.63
CA PRO A 67 16.88 38.05 12.16
C PRO A 67 17.30 36.63 12.59
N SER A 68 16.91 36.24 13.77
CA SER A 68 17.19 34.91 14.31
C SER A 68 15.93 34.06 14.24
N GLY A 69 16.06 32.83 13.74
CA GLY A 69 14.98 31.85 13.73
C GLY A 69 15.46 30.56 14.37
N THR A 70 14.56 29.90 15.10
CA THR A 70 14.80 28.56 15.66
C THR A 70 14.05 27.56 14.77
N PRO A 71 14.69 26.48 14.30
CA PRO A 71 13.98 25.46 13.55
C PRO A 71 12.95 24.77 14.46
N VAL A 72 11.75 24.58 13.93
CA VAL A 72 10.71 23.82 14.62
C VAL A 72 11.04 22.33 14.51
N VAL A 73 11.09 21.67 15.64
CA VAL A 73 11.31 20.22 15.73
C VAL A 73 10.07 19.61 16.36
N ASP A 74 9.49 18.64 15.68
CA ASP A 74 8.37 17.87 16.19
C ASP A 74 8.66 16.36 16.13
N THR A 75 7.75 15.56 16.65
CA THR A 75 7.91 14.11 16.70
C THR A 75 6.60 13.42 16.32
N ILE A 76 6.70 12.38 15.51
CA ILE A 76 5.59 11.44 15.29
C ILE A 76 5.87 10.15 16.06
N GLN A 77 4.84 9.63 16.70
CA GLN A 77 4.93 8.41 17.49
C GLN A 77 3.97 7.36 16.95
N LYS A 78 4.46 6.13 16.77
CA LYS A 78 3.66 4.99 16.36
C LYS A 78 3.89 3.82 17.31
N ALA A 79 2.81 3.29 17.89
CA ALA A 79 2.88 2.09 18.72
C ALA A 79 3.08 0.85 17.83
N VAL A 80 3.93 -0.06 18.28
CA VAL A 80 4.22 -1.32 17.57
C VAL A 80 3.27 -2.40 18.05
N GLN A 81 2.76 -3.21 17.14
CA GLN A 81 1.80 -4.26 17.41
C GLN A 81 2.38 -5.65 17.12
N GLU A 82 1.85 -6.65 17.79
CA GLU A 82 2.14 -8.05 17.47
C GLU A 82 1.14 -8.57 16.44
N TRP A 83 1.67 -9.13 15.35
CA TRP A 83 0.91 -9.70 14.26
C TRP A 83 1.17 -11.18 14.19
N GLY A 84 0.15 -11.97 13.91
CA GLY A 84 0.31 -13.41 13.79
C GLY A 84 -0.94 -14.11 13.30
N PHE A 85 -0.75 -15.31 12.77
CA PHE A 85 -1.82 -16.20 12.35
C PHE A 85 -1.38 -17.65 12.49
N LYS A 86 -2.29 -18.54 12.86
CA LYS A 86 -2.02 -19.98 12.98
C LYS A 86 -3.02 -20.82 12.19
N ILE A 87 -2.55 -21.95 11.71
CA ILE A 87 -3.37 -23.00 11.10
C ILE A 87 -3.19 -24.26 11.94
N GLU A 88 -4.29 -24.86 12.33
CA GLU A 88 -4.35 -26.14 13.05
C GLU A 88 -4.59 -27.28 12.05
N GLY A 89 -4.04 -28.45 12.36
CA GLY A 89 -4.27 -29.66 11.58
C GLY A 89 -4.17 -30.88 12.47
N THR A 90 -4.94 -31.92 12.13
CA THR A 90 -4.94 -33.18 12.86
C THR A 90 -4.04 -34.21 12.17
N GLN A 91 -3.41 -35.08 12.95
CA GLN A 91 -2.67 -36.22 12.41
C GLN A 91 -3.60 -37.13 11.60
N PHE A 92 -4.81 -37.33 12.08
CA PHE A 92 -5.82 -38.14 11.38
C PHE A 92 -6.11 -37.66 9.97
N GLU A 93 -6.21 -36.34 9.78
CA GLU A 93 -6.36 -35.76 8.46
C GLU A 93 -5.12 -36.01 7.58
N ALA A 94 -3.93 -35.90 8.16
CA ALA A 94 -2.68 -36.16 7.45
C ALA A 94 -2.55 -37.62 7.02
N ASP A 95 -2.96 -38.54 7.85
CA ASP A 95 -2.89 -40.00 7.61
C ASP A 95 -3.89 -40.45 6.53
N LEU A 96 -5.04 -39.81 6.45
CA LEU A 96 -6.09 -40.13 5.46
C LEU A 96 -5.91 -39.41 4.11
N THR A 97 -5.10 -38.38 4.07
CA THR A 97 -4.97 -37.56 2.88
C THR A 97 -3.82 -38.04 2.01
N HIS A 98 -4.09 -38.19 0.71
CA HIS A 98 -3.09 -38.54 -0.31
C HIS A 98 -2.08 -37.41 -0.58
N PHE A 99 -2.32 -36.20 -0.08
CA PHE A 99 -1.51 -35.02 -0.36
C PHE A 99 -0.66 -34.62 0.87
N ASN A 100 0.52 -34.04 0.60
CA ASN A 100 1.33 -33.41 1.65
C ASN A 100 0.69 -32.09 2.10
N LEU A 101 -0.25 -32.16 3.05
CA LEU A 101 -0.96 -31.01 3.57
C LEU A 101 -0.07 -30.05 4.38
N GLN A 102 1.00 -30.54 4.99
CA GLN A 102 1.87 -29.72 5.84
C GLN A 102 2.60 -28.66 5.02
N ASP A 103 3.22 -29.06 3.91
CA ASP A 103 3.91 -28.12 3.02
C ASP A 103 2.94 -27.10 2.42
N ARG A 104 1.73 -27.54 2.06
CA ARG A 104 0.70 -26.64 1.52
C ARG A 104 0.21 -25.63 2.55
N ARG A 105 0.02 -26.04 3.79
CA ARG A 105 -0.35 -25.13 4.89
C ARG A 105 0.74 -24.10 5.15
N GLN A 106 2.01 -24.51 5.17
CA GLN A 106 3.13 -23.57 5.32
C GLN A 106 3.21 -22.57 4.17
N GLN A 107 2.98 -23.01 2.94
CA GLN A 107 2.96 -22.13 1.77
C GLN A 107 1.83 -21.09 1.89
N LYS A 108 0.61 -21.52 2.25
CA LYS A 108 -0.52 -20.60 2.45
C LYS A 108 -0.29 -19.61 3.60
N LEU A 109 0.38 -20.01 4.68
CA LEU A 109 0.79 -19.12 5.76
C LEU A 109 1.79 -18.05 5.27
N ARG A 110 2.76 -18.41 4.43
CA ARG A 110 3.70 -17.46 3.84
C ARG A 110 3.00 -16.45 2.93
N ASP A 111 2.07 -16.92 2.12
CA ASP A 111 1.28 -16.06 1.25
C ASP A 111 0.44 -15.08 2.06
N GLN A 112 -0.24 -15.58 3.09
CA GLN A 112 -1.05 -14.78 4.00
C GLN A 112 -0.20 -13.75 4.78
N LEU A 113 0.98 -14.15 5.28
CA LEU A 113 1.95 -13.25 5.90
C LEU A 113 2.30 -12.10 4.96
N ARG A 114 2.68 -12.41 3.71
CA ARG A 114 3.07 -11.42 2.71
C ARG A 114 1.95 -10.41 2.46
N LEU A 115 0.72 -10.88 2.27
CA LEU A 115 -0.43 -10.01 2.03
C LEU A 115 -0.78 -9.15 3.26
N THR A 116 -0.73 -9.73 4.46
CA THR A 116 -1.00 -8.99 5.70
C THR A 116 0.01 -7.87 5.92
N MET A 117 1.30 -8.13 5.68
CA MET A 117 2.34 -7.11 5.79
C MET A 117 2.16 -6.00 4.74
N ASP A 118 1.82 -6.38 3.52
CA ASP A 118 1.59 -5.41 2.45
C ASP A 118 0.36 -4.53 2.73
N LYS A 119 -0.71 -5.12 3.27
CA LYS A 119 -1.88 -4.36 3.72
C LYS A 119 -1.52 -3.37 4.83
N MET A 120 -0.78 -3.81 5.84
CA MET A 120 -0.31 -2.92 6.92
C MET A 120 0.50 -1.74 6.36
N ALA A 121 1.37 -1.99 5.39
CA ALA A 121 2.12 -0.94 4.70
C ALA A 121 1.21 0.01 3.92
N ALA A 122 0.24 -0.51 3.19
CA ALA A 122 -0.73 0.31 2.45
C ALA A 122 -1.57 1.18 3.39
N ASP A 123 -2.03 0.62 4.50
CA ASP A 123 -2.82 1.35 5.50
C ASP A 123 -2.00 2.50 6.11
N ALA A 124 -0.68 2.32 6.30
CA ALA A 124 0.22 3.39 6.74
C ALA A 124 0.31 4.54 5.71
N PHE A 125 0.37 4.23 4.41
CA PHE A 125 0.37 5.24 3.35
C PHE A 125 -0.98 5.93 3.19
N LYS A 126 -2.09 5.23 3.38
CA LYS A 126 -3.45 5.82 3.34
C LYS A 126 -3.70 6.82 4.47
N LEU A 127 -3.00 6.69 5.59
CA LEU A 127 -3.04 7.64 6.70
C LEU A 127 -2.24 8.92 6.35
N SER A 128 -2.62 9.59 5.28
CA SER A 128 -2.08 10.90 4.90
C SER A 128 -3.18 11.95 5.00
N VAL A 129 -2.82 13.13 5.46
CA VAL A 129 -3.73 14.29 5.47
C VAL A 129 -4.05 14.76 4.05
N LEU A 130 -3.14 14.53 3.11
CA LEU A 130 -3.30 15.00 1.73
C LEU A 130 -4.13 14.00 0.93
N ARG A 131 -5.35 14.40 0.58
CA ARG A 131 -6.27 13.60 -0.22
C ARG A 131 -6.63 14.29 -1.52
N ALA A 132 -6.59 13.54 -2.60
CA ALA A 132 -6.99 13.98 -3.91
C ALA A 132 -8.27 13.26 -4.35
N THR A 133 -9.22 14.02 -4.89
CA THR A 133 -10.48 13.49 -5.43
C THR A 133 -10.79 14.15 -6.76
N GLY A 134 -11.36 13.40 -7.70
CA GLY A 134 -11.80 13.92 -8.99
C GLY A 134 -13.26 14.41 -8.93
N THR A 135 -13.47 15.71 -9.11
CA THR A 135 -14.81 16.32 -9.22
C THR A 135 -15.22 16.56 -10.68
N ALA A 136 -14.25 16.70 -11.57
CA ALA A 136 -14.43 16.80 -13.02
C ALA A 136 -13.18 16.23 -13.72
N ALA A 137 -13.26 15.98 -15.02
CA ALA A 137 -12.11 15.53 -15.78
C ALA A 137 -11.07 16.65 -15.97
N GLY A 138 -9.80 16.27 -16.04
CA GLY A 138 -8.68 17.16 -16.30
C GLY A 138 -8.11 17.84 -15.04
N TYR A 139 -7.06 18.64 -15.24
CA TYR A 139 -6.28 19.25 -14.18
C TYR A 139 -7.12 20.04 -13.16
N ASN A 140 -8.03 20.89 -13.64
CA ASN A 140 -8.87 21.72 -12.77
C ASN A 140 -9.99 20.94 -12.08
N GLY A 141 -10.21 19.69 -12.46
CA GLY A 141 -11.18 18.79 -11.84
C GLY A 141 -10.63 18.01 -10.65
N CYS A 142 -9.35 18.12 -10.35
CA CYS A 142 -8.74 17.54 -9.17
C CYS A 142 -8.90 18.48 -7.99
N THR A 143 -9.57 18.01 -6.95
CA THR A 143 -9.62 18.72 -5.66
C THR A 143 -8.66 18.01 -4.71
N ILE A 144 -7.67 18.73 -4.22
CA ILE A 144 -6.74 18.24 -3.22
C ILE A 144 -7.10 18.91 -1.90
N ALA A 145 -7.56 18.12 -0.96
CA ALA A 145 -7.94 18.57 0.36
C ALA A 145 -6.89 18.19 1.37
N ASP A 146 -6.75 19.06 2.34
CA ASP A 146 -5.90 18.92 3.48
C ASP A 146 -6.76 18.53 4.68
N GLU A 147 -6.75 17.26 5.04
CA GLU A 147 -7.61 16.75 6.10
C GLU A 147 -6.90 16.80 7.46
N THR A 148 -7.60 17.36 8.45
CA THR A 148 -7.06 17.51 9.82
C THR A 148 -6.85 16.16 10.51
N ASN A 149 -7.59 15.13 10.12
CA ASN A 149 -7.50 13.79 10.69
C ASN A 149 -7.23 12.75 9.58
N PRO A 150 -6.02 12.23 9.47
CA PRO A 150 -5.73 11.14 8.54
C PRO A 150 -6.60 9.92 8.84
N GLY A 151 -7.30 9.44 7.84
CA GLY A 151 -8.16 8.26 7.98
C GLY A 151 -9.63 8.54 8.27
N ASP A 152 -10.00 9.79 8.46
CA ASP A 152 -11.41 10.17 8.50
C ASP A 152 -11.95 10.16 7.05
N ALA A 153 -12.87 9.26 6.76
CA ALA A 153 -13.49 9.13 5.46
C ALA A 153 -14.51 10.25 5.26
N THR A 154 -14.05 11.50 5.30
CA THR A 154 -14.96 12.62 5.12
C THR A 154 -15.11 13.01 3.68
N THR A 155 -16.27 12.73 3.15
CA THR A 155 -17.12 13.64 2.35
C THR A 155 -16.64 14.05 0.97
N GLN A 156 -15.48 13.71 0.51
CA GLN A 156 -15.10 13.97 -0.88
C GLN A 156 -15.30 12.73 -1.73
N THR A 157 -16.50 12.61 -2.27
CA THR A 157 -16.80 11.54 -3.23
C THR A 157 -16.24 11.94 -4.58
N ALA A 158 -15.28 11.19 -5.10
CA ALA A 158 -14.83 11.36 -6.47
C ALA A 158 -15.99 11.06 -7.43
N VAL A 159 -16.21 11.93 -8.40
CA VAL A 159 -17.30 11.82 -9.39
C VAL A 159 -16.77 11.31 -10.74
N VAL A 160 -15.46 11.38 -10.93
CA VAL A 160 -14.78 10.98 -12.16
C VAL A 160 -13.57 10.08 -11.86
N ASN A 161 -13.23 9.24 -12.83
CA ASN A 161 -12.06 8.37 -12.73
C ASN A 161 -10.75 9.18 -12.80
N LEU A 162 -9.69 8.60 -12.23
CA LEU A 162 -8.34 9.14 -12.30
C LEU A 162 -7.90 9.28 -13.76
N ASP A 163 -7.51 10.48 -14.18
CA ASP A 163 -6.98 10.81 -15.50
C ASP A 163 -5.59 11.44 -15.43
N ILE A 164 -5.00 11.76 -16.58
CA ILE A 164 -3.67 12.39 -16.66
C ILE A 164 -3.68 13.80 -16.08
N GLY A 165 -4.77 14.54 -16.24
CA GLY A 165 -4.90 15.87 -15.67
C GLY A 165 -4.86 15.85 -14.15
N HIS A 166 -5.48 14.85 -13.52
CA HIS A 166 -5.38 14.65 -12.08
C HIS A 166 -3.97 14.29 -11.64
N LEU A 167 -3.24 13.47 -12.41
CA LEU A 167 -1.83 13.19 -12.13
C LEU A 167 -0.96 14.45 -12.14
N ARG A 168 -1.20 15.36 -13.09
CA ARG A 168 -0.51 16.66 -13.12
C ARG A 168 -0.78 17.48 -11.87
N ALA A 169 -2.04 17.56 -11.45
CA ALA A 169 -2.42 18.29 -10.24
C ALA A 169 -1.76 17.69 -8.98
N ILE A 170 -1.75 16.36 -8.85
CA ILE A 170 -1.09 15.66 -7.74
C ILE A 170 0.43 15.87 -7.79
N HIS A 171 1.03 15.86 -8.98
CA HIS A 171 2.46 16.15 -9.14
C HIS A 171 2.81 17.56 -8.69
N ASP A 172 2.04 18.55 -9.15
CA ASP A 172 2.25 19.95 -8.79
C ASP A 172 2.07 20.20 -7.29
N GLU A 173 1.14 19.50 -6.67
CA GLU A 173 0.97 19.54 -5.21
C GLU A 173 2.19 18.95 -4.49
N LEU A 174 2.60 17.73 -4.83
CA LEU A 174 3.73 17.06 -4.18
C LEU A 174 5.06 17.77 -4.43
N ALA A 175 5.33 18.20 -5.66
CA ALA A 175 6.59 18.82 -6.04
C ALA A 175 6.64 20.32 -5.70
N GLY A 176 5.55 21.04 -5.93
CA GLY A 176 5.49 22.50 -5.77
C GLY A 176 5.16 22.93 -4.35
N ASN A 177 4.00 22.55 -3.85
CA ASN A 177 3.51 23.00 -2.56
C ASN A 177 4.20 22.27 -1.41
N GLN A 178 4.24 20.94 -1.48
CA GLN A 178 4.80 20.09 -0.42
C GLN A 178 6.32 19.96 -0.49
N LYS A 179 6.92 20.24 -1.65
CA LYS A 179 8.37 20.09 -1.89
C LYS A 179 8.88 18.70 -1.50
N ALA A 180 8.04 17.69 -1.68
CA ALA A 180 8.38 16.32 -1.38
C ALA A 180 9.57 15.86 -2.24
N PRO A 181 10.61 15.24 -1.68
CA PRO A 181 11.72 14.75 -2.49
C PRO A 181 11.26 13.60 -3.40
N PRO A 182 11.65 13.58 -4.68
CA PRO A 182 11.34 12.48 -5.58
C PRO A 182 12.03 11.19 -5.12
N PHE A 183 11.43 10.05 -5.41
CA PHE A 183 11.91 8.74 -4.96
C PHE A 183 13.20 8.32 -5.68
N ARG A 184 13.18 8.32 -7.00
CA ARG A 184 14.31 7.90 -7.84
C ARG A 184 14.29 8.58 -9.20
N ASN A 185 15.46 9.03 -9.67
CA ASN A 185 15.61 9.65 -11.00
C ASN A 185 14.66 10.83 -11.25
N GLY A 186 14.34 11.61 -10.22
CA GLY A 186 13.39 12.71 -10.33
C GLY A 186 11.92 12.28 -10.41
N LYS A 187 11.60 11.02 -10.20
CA LYS A 187 10.24 10.47 -10.31
C LYS A 187 9.65 10.14 -8.95
N TYR A 188 8.35 10.29 -8.86
CA TYR A 188 7.51 9.82 -7.76
C TYR A 188 6.97 8.43 -8.06
N ILE A 189 6.49 7.74 -7.04
CA ILE A 189 5.85 6.44 -7.18
C ILE A 189 4.34 6.61 -7.10
N GLY A 190 3.62 5.97 -8.02
CA GLY A 190 2.17 5.84 -7.96
C GLY A 190 1.78 4.37 -7.92
N ILE A 191 1.14 3.92 -6.83
CA ILE A 191 0.57 2.58 -6.73
C ILE A 191 -0.93 2.70 -6.93
N LEU A 192 -1.43 1.99 -7.93
CA LEU A 192 -2.79 2.10 -8.43
C LEU A 192 -3.52 0.76 -8.27
N SER A 193 -4.78 0.79 -7.89
CA SER A 193 -5.66 -0.37 -8.07
C SER A 193 -5.92 -0.59 -9.57
N THR A 194 -6.34 -1.80 -9.96
CA THR A 194 -6.60 -2.12 -11.37
C THR A 194 -7.66 -1.23 -11.99
N ARG A 195 -8.61 -0.73 -11.21
CA ARG A 195 -9.67 0.15 -11.70
C ARG A 195 -9.21 1.59 -11.86
N SER A 196 -8.47 2.14 -10.91
CA SER A 196 -7.89 3.48 -11.07
C SER A 196 -6.91 3.53 -12.25
N ALA A 197 -6.16 2.45 -12.47
CA ALA A 197 -5.33 2.30 -13.66
C ALA A 197 -6.11 2.34 -14.98
N ARG A 198 -7.36 1.85 -15.01
CA ARG A 198 -8.22 1.92 -16.21
C ARG A 198 -8.61 3.35 -16.59
N GLY A 199 -8.80 4.21 -15.60
CA GLY A 199 -9.06 5.63 -15.84
C GLY A 199 -7.97 6.24 -16.70
N ILE A 200 -6.71 6.07 -16.30
CA ILE A 200 -5.54 6.55 -17.05
C ILE A 200 -5.43 5.88 -18.43
N LYS A 201 -5.59 4.56 -18.50
CA LYS A 201 -5.54 3.81 -19.78
C LYS A 201 -6.65 4.22 -20.77
N SER A 202 -7.76 4.74 -20.26
CA SER A 202 -8.90 5.18 -21.09
C SER A 202 -8.74 6.62 -21.57
N ASP A 203 -7.85 7.39 -20.98
CA ASP A 203 -7.60 8.79 -21.30
C ASP A 203 -7.15 8.94 -22.78
N PRO A 204 -7.78 9.84 -23.56
CA PRO A 204 -7.37 10.10 -24.94
C PRO A 204 -5.92 10.54 -25.07
N GLU A 205 -5.43 11.41 -24.17
CA GLU A 205 -4.07 11.92 -24.18
C GLU A 205 -3.05 10.79 -23.96
N TYR A 206 -3.34 9.85 -23.08
CA TYR A 206 -2.50 8.68 -22.88
C TYR A 206 -2.40 7.81 -24.13
N LYS A 207 -3.51 7.64 -24.84
CA LYS A 207 -3.57 6.87 -26.09
C LYS A 207 -2.75 7.56 -27.19
N ASP A 208 -2.83 8.88 -27.29
CA ASP A 208 -2.07 9.66 -28.27
C ASP A 208 -0.57 9.56 -28.02
N TRP A 209 -0.14 9.57 -26.77
CA TRP A 209 1.28 9.39 -26.44
C TRP A 209 1.81 7.98 -26.71
N GLN A 210 0.95 6.99 -26.70
CA GLN A 210 1.32 5.60 -27.02
C GLN A 210 1.37 5.33 -28.52
N ALA A 211 0.61 6.05 -29.32
CA ALA A 211 0.45 5.79 -30.73
C ALA A 211 1.75 5.80 -31.56
N PRO A 212 2.75 6.69 -31.32
CA PRO A 212 3.97 6.74 -32.11
C PRO A 212 5.11 5.83 -31.63
N SER A 213 5.06 5.30 -30.42
CA SER A 213 6.20 4.61 -29.81
C SER A 213 5.92 3.14 -29.53
N THR A 214 6.50 2.26 -30.28
CA THR A 214 6.68 0.83 -30.00
C THR A 214 5.41 0.10 -29.52
N SER A 215 5.01 -0.91 -30.24
CA SER A 215 3.82 -1.77 -29.99
C SER A 215 3.80 -2.49 -28.61
N GLU A 216 4.91 -2.51 -27.87
CA GLU A 216 5.00 -3.22 -26.59
C GLU A 216 4.04 -2.79 -25.49
N PRO A 217 3.85 -1.50 -25.16
CA PRO A 217 2.92 -1.10 -24.10
C PRO A 217 1.46 -1.38 -24.45
N PHE A 218 1.11 -1.26 -25.73
CA PHE A 218 -0.22 -1.56 -26.21
C PHE A 218 -0.55 -3.06 -26.10
N ILE A 219 0.42 -3.91 -26.40
CA ILE A 219 0.28 -5.37 -26.32
C ILE A 219 0.32 -5.86 -24.87
N THR A 220 1.21 -5.31 -24.04
CA THR A 220 1.39 -5.77 -22.65
C THR A 220 0.41 -5.14 -21.67
N GLY A 221 -0.27 -4.05 -22.03
CA GLY A 221 -1.19 -3.32 -21.15
C GLY A 221 -0.52 -2.69 -19.92
N ARG A 222 0.81 -2.61 -19.90
CA ARG A 222 1.56 -1.98 -18.80
C ARG A 222 1.44 -0.46 -18.88
N LEU A 223 1.26 0.18 -17.73
CA LEU A 223 1.39 1.62 -17.61
C LEU A 223 2.86 2.02 -17.75
N LYS A 224 3.11 3.04 -18.59
CA LYS A 224 4.41 3.70 -18.66
C LYS A 224 4.50 4.78 -17.58
N ASP A 225 5.71 5.31 -17.39
CA ASP A 225 5.91 6.49 -16.59
C ASP A 225 5.17 7.68 -17.22
N VAL A 226 4.33 8.33 -16.43
CA VAL A 226 3.47 9.45 -16.85
C VAL A 226 3.68 10.59 -15.85
N GLU A 227 3.87 11.83 -16.35
CA GLU A 227 3.97 13.06 -15.53
C GLU A 227 4.91 12.91 -14.32
N ASN A 228 6.11 12.38 -14.55
CA ASN A 228 7.11 12.10 -13.52
C ASN A 228 6.67 11.06 -12.44
N PHE A 229 5.60 10.33 -12.67
CA PHE A 229 5.23 9.17 -11.84
C PHE A 229 5.67 7.86 -12.49
N MET A 230 6.28 7.00 -11.68
CA MET A 230 6.44 5.58 -11.98
C MET A 230 5.17 4.86 -11.50
N LEU A 231 4.33 4.44 -12.42
CA LEU A 231 3.03 3.83 -12.10
C LEU A 231 3.15 2.32 -11.96
N ILE A 232 2.63 1.79 -10.86
CA ILE A 232 2.62 0.38 -10.53
C ILE A 232 1.19 -0.04 -10.26
N GLU A 233 0.71 -1.02 -11.01
CA GLU A 233 -0.63 -1.58 -10.83
C GLU A 233 -0.58 -2.73 -9.82
N THR A 234 -1.49 -2.74 -8.86
CA THR A 234 -1.66 -3.82 -7.89
C THR A 234 -3.05 -4.45 -7.98
N ASN A 235 -3.11 -5.75 -7.73
CA ASN A 235 -4.34 -6.52 -7.63
C ASN A 235 -4.68 -6.90 -6.18
N HIS A 236 -4.00 -6.30 -5.19
CA HIS A 236 -4.23 -6.53 -3.78
C HIS A 236 -5.34 -5.60 -3.27
N TYR A 237 -6.60 -6.05 -3.37
CA TYR A 237 -7.76 -5.22 -3.06
C TYR A 237 -7.97 -4.95 -1.56
N ASP A 238 -7.41 -5.78 -0.68
CA ASP A 238 -7.40 -5.51 0.75
C ASP A 238 -6.45 -4.34 1.10
N ALA A 239 -5.44 -4.10 0.25
CA ALA A 239 -4.50 -3.00 0.39
C ALA A 239 -5.03 -1.71 -0.24
N LEU A 240 -5.48 -1.77 -1.50
CA LEU A 240 -6.12 -0.66 -2.21
C LEU A 240 -7.49 -1.10 -2.68
N ASP A 241 -8.51 -0.48 -2.15
CA ASP A 241 -9.89 -0.81 -2.51
C ASP A 241 -10.14 -0.58 -4.01
N ASN A 242 -10.89 -1.49 -4.59
CA ASN A 242 -11.25 -1.51 -5.99
C ASN A 242 -12.78 -1.44 -6.16
N THR A 243 -13.51 -1.09 -5.10
CA THR A 243 -14.96 -0.91 -5.16
C THR A 243 -15.34 0.27 -6.05
N ILE A 244 -16.56 0.23 -6.53
CA ILE A 244 -17.16 1.29 -7.33
C ILE A 244 -17.80 2.27 -6.35
N GLY A 245 -17.29 3.48 -6.30
CA GLY A 245 -17.89 4.58 -5.55
C GLY A 245 -19.14 5.13 -6.25
N THR A 246 -19.70 6.17 -5.68
CA THR A 246 -20.87 6.87 -6.26
C THR A 246 -20.51 7.41 -7.65
N GLY A 247 -21.32 7.13 -8.66
CA GLY A 247 -21.10 7.61 -10.03
C GLY A 247 -20.13 6.78 -10.86
N ASP A 248 -19.97 5.49 -10.56
CA ASP A 248 -19.07 4.56 -11.28
C ASP A 248 -17.57 4.92 -11.20
N VAL A 249 -17.18 5.78 -10.29
CA VAL A 249 -15.79 6.13 -10.04
C VAL A 249 -15.12 4.99 -9.28
N THR A 250 -13.92 4.66 -9.67
CA THR A 250 -13.38 3.36 -9.30
C THR A 250 -11.93 3.38 -8.89
N GLY A 251 -11.68 2.73 -7.77
CA GLY A 251 -10.38 2.33 -7.32
C GLY A 251 -9.58 3.43 -6.64
N GLN A 252 -8.86 3.04 -5.61
CA GLN A 252 -7.95 3.89 -4.86
C GLN A 252 -6.55 3.89 -5.49
N ALA A 253 -5.77 4.94 -5.23
CA ALA A 253 -4.37 5.04 -5.60
C ALA A 253 -3.58 5.82 -4.54
N VAL A 254 -2.29 5.53 -4.43
CA VAL A 254 -1.37 6.23 -3.52
C VAL A 254 -0.19 6.76 -4.32
N PHE A 255 0.10 8.04 -4.16
CA PHE A 255 1.22 8.72 -4.79
C PHE A 255 2.18 9.23 -3.72
N PHE A 256 3.48 8.96 -3.86
CA PHE A 256 4.44 9.35 -2.84
C PHE A 256 5.85 9.59 -3.38
N GLY A 257 6.60 10.38 -2.60
CA GLY A 257 8.01 10.64 -2.83
C GLY A 257 8.94 9.76 -2.01
N ALA A 258 10.19 10.16 -1.88
CA ALA A 258 11.17 9.48 -1.08
C ALA A 258 10.88 9.65 0.42
N ASP A 259 11.27 8.64 1.23
CA ASP A 259 11.17 8.66 2.69
C ASP A 259 9.76 9.02 3.18
N ALA A 260 8.75 8.50 2.48
CA ALA A 260 7.34 8.72 2.77
C ALA A 260 6.86 7.85 3.93
N GLY A 261 7.33 6.60 3.98
CA GLY A 261 6.95 5.64 5.00
C GLY A 261 8.13 5.00 5.71
N PHE A 262 7.95 4.69 6.98
CA PHE A 262 8.93 3.97 7.80
C PHE A 262 8.38 2.63 8.29
N LEU A 263 9.28 1.71 8.59
CA LEU A 263 8.98 0.40 9.16
C LEU A 263 9.74 0.23 10.49
N ALA A 264 8.99 0.10 11.58
CA ALA A 264 9.53 -0.23 12.90
C ALA A 264 9.48 -1.74 13.13
N VAL A 265 10.63 -2.38 13.34
CA VAL A 265 10.72 -3.83 13.52
C VAL A 265 11.32 -4.15 14.86
N VAL A 266 10.57 -4.82 15.74
CA VAL A 266 11.06 -5.41 17.00
C VAL A 266 11.46 -6.86 16.79
N ARG A 267 10.60 -7.61 16.10
CA ARG A 267 10.80 -9.01 15.73
C ARG A 267 10.33 -9.23 14.30
N ASN A 268 11.22 -9.70 13.46
CA ASN A 268 10.85 -10.11 12.12
C ASN A 268 9.81 -11.23 12.17
N PRO A 269 8.84 -11.26 11.24
CA PRO A 269 7.90 -12.35 11.13
C PRO A 269 8.61 -13.68 10.90
N GLU A 270 8.35 -14.64 11.78
CA GLU A 270 8.96 -15.98 11.73
C GLU A 270 7.87 -17.05 11.67
N LEU A 271 8.06 -18.01 10.77
CA LEU A 271 7.22 -19.19 10.74
C LEU A 271 7.62 -20.12 11.89
N ARG A 272 6.65 -20.50 12.71
CA ARG A 272 6.84 -21.39 13.86
C ARG A 272 5.95 -22.60 13.74
N VAL A 273 6.46 -23.73 14.22
CA VAL A 273 5.70 -24.94 14.42
C VAL A 273 5.32 -25.00 15.90
N GLY A 274 4.05 -25.13 16.18
CA GLY A 274 3.55 -25.31 17.55
C GLY A 274 3.99 -26.65 18.15
N LEU A 275 3.91 -26.73 19.45
CA LEU A 275 4.07 -28.02 20.14
C LEU A 275 2.92 -28.94 19.76
N THR A 276 3.21 -30.23 19.64
CA THR A 276 2.16 -31.22 19.41
C THR A 276 1.31 -31.37 20.67
N GLU A 277 0.02 -31.16 20.53
CA GLU A 277 -0.95 -31.31 21.62
C GLU A 277 -1.70 -32.64 21.52
N ASP A 278 -2.35 -33.02 22.61
CA ASP A 278 -3.18 -34.23 22.73
C ASP A 278 -2.45 -35.49 22.19
N LEU A 279 -1.32 -35.85 22.80
CA LEU A 279 -0.50 -37.01 22.43
C LEU A 279 -0.04 -37.02 20.95
N GLY A 280 0.10 -35.86 20.36
CA GLY A 280 0.55 -35.71 18.97
C GLY A 280 -0.57 -35.69 17.93
N ARG A 281 -1.82 -35.68 18.34
CA ARG A 281 -2.97 -35.64 17.41
C ARG A 281 -3.16 -34.31 16.73
N PHE A 282 -2.78 -33.18 17.38
CA PHE A 282 -2.88 -31.85 16.84
C PHE A 282 -1.49 -31.29 16.53
N ARG A 283 -1.36 -30.69 15.34
CA ARG A 283 -0.15 -29.96 14.93
C ARG A 283 -0.55 -28.57 14.46
N GLU A 284 0.16 -27.57 14.99
CA GLU A 284 -0.08 -26.19 14.66
C GLU A 284 1.09 -25.63 13.88
N PHE A 285 0.79 -24.79 12.89
CA PHE A 285 1.74 -23.98 12.15
C PHE A 285 1.28 -22.54 12.23
N GLY A 286 2.17 -21.64 12.57
CA GLY A 286 1.81 -20.23 12.67
C GLY A 286 3.01 -19.35 12.38
N TRP A 287 2.73 -18.09 12.16
CA TRP A 287 3.74 -17.06 12.13
C TRP A 287 3.42 -15.99 13.17
N VAL A 288 4.46 -15.39 13.71
CA VAL A 288 4.37 -14.28 14.67
C VAL A 288 5.46 -13.28 14.34
N GLY A 289 5.12 -12.00 14.31
CA GLY A 289 6.05 -10.88 14.15
C GLY A 289 5.59 -9.69 14.98
N THR A 290 6.52 -8.84 15.38
CA THR A 290 6.22 -7.61 16.12
C THR A 290 6.81 -6.46 15.33
N LEU A 291 5.97 -5.75 14.61
CA LEU A 291 6.37 -4.66 13.71
C LEU A 291 5.19 -3.74 13.43
N GLU A 292 5.46 -2.57 12.93
CA GLU A 292 4.45 -1.61 12.52
C GLU A 292 5.00 -0.69 11.44
N ALA A 293 4.13 -0.26 10.53
CA ALA A 293 4.45 0.74 9.52
C ALA A 293 3.81 2.09 9.86
N GLY A 294 4.44 3.16 9.43
CA GLY A 294 3.92 4.50 9.60
C GLY A 294 4.30 5.43 8.46
N ASN A 295 3.56 6.52 8.35
CA ASN A 295 3.87 7.61 7.43
C ASN A 295 4.72 8.66 8.17
N THR A 296 5.84 9.09 7.58
CA THR A 296 6.78 10.02 8.22
C THR A 296 6.18 11.42 8.38
N TRP A 297 5.39 11.89 7.42
CA TRP A 297 4.78 13.23 7.40
C TRP A 297 3.26 13.17 7.20
N GLY A 298 2.62 12.10 7.65
CA GLY A 298 1.21 11.85 7.40
C GLY A 298 0.24 12.81 8.09
N ASP A 299 0.69 13.51 9.13
CA ASP A 299 -0.06 14.47 9.93
C ASP A 299 0.27 15.94 9.59
N SER A 300 1.14 16.19 8.63
CA SER A 300 1.60 17.53 8.27
C SER A 300 1.11 17.93 6.90
N ALA A 301 0.25 18.92 6.85
CA ALA A 301 -0.26 19.50 5.63
C ALA A 301 0.78 20.23 4.79
N ALA A 302 1.82 20.76 5.41
CA ALA A 302 2.84 21.59 4.75
C ALA A 302 4.06 20.80 4.25
N ASN A 303 4.19 19.53 4.64
CA ASN A 303 5.33 18.68 4.30
C ASN A 303 4.91 17.25 3.95
N ALA A 304 3.66 17.04 3.57
CA ALA A 304 3.15 15.72 3.23
C ALA A 304 3.94 15.12 2.06
N ARG A 305 4.37 13.88 2.20
CA ARG A 305 5.10 13.14 1.17
C ARG A 305 4.26 12.10 0.47
N VAL A 306 3.01 11.96 0.90
CA VAL A 306 2.05 11.02 0.36
C VAL A 306 0.77 11.77 0.02
N CYS A 307 0.24 11.54 -1.17
CA CYS A 307 -1.09 11.95 -1.59
C CYS A 307 -1.92 10.71 -1.86
N PHE A 308 -3.06 10.61 -1.22
CA PHE A 308 -3.98 9.50 -1.38
C PHE A 308 -5.12 9.91 -2.32
N TRP A 309 -5.33 9.16 -3.39
CA TRP A 309 -6.49 9.28 -4.27
C TRP A 309 -7.61 8.41 -3.73
N ASP A 310 -8.69 9.05 -3.34
CA ASP A 310 -9.88 8.39 -2.84
C ASP A 310 -11.01 8.41 -3.86
N SER A 311 -11.59 7.25 -4.09
CA SER A 311 -12.68 7.06 -5.04
C SER A 311 -14.04 6.85 -4.35
N ALA A 312 -14.06 6.78 -3.03
CA ALA A 312 -15.27 6.43 -2.28
C ALA A 312 -16.09 7.62 -1.81
#